data_b11ec8f86c87ff09a984f249bcdee9d5
#
_entry.id   b11ec8f86c87ff09a984f249bcdee9d5
#
_cell.length_a   1.000
_cell.length_b   1.000
_cell.length_c   1.000
_cell.angle_alpha   90.00
_cell.angle_beta   90.00
_cell.angle_gamma   90.00
#
_symmetry.space_group_name_H-M   'P 1'
#
loop_
_entity.id
_entity.type
_entity.pdbx_description
1 polymer ?
#
loop_
_entity_poly.entity_id
_entity_poly.type
_entity_poly.pdbx_seq_one_letter_code
_entity_poly.pdbx_strand_id
1 'polypeptide(L)'
;MLLSQSFSSLIEVNNASLNNTAPDLLNGLRVFHNNQWYVCGNLALNEGNAPHKLINSSPADMDYQLLIKAAMLQVAEKVEQPVSITTGFPYATYRIYKDAAIDYIKKTHIIEYDSSTFGGSGKKTVMLEVKNVDVIPEIVGCSIALRKGELKATGNFFILSCGFGTFESVLSTDAGVIEQTMVSTHGLRYAINYMINELSKNHYLEFRTAHTLDEAFQRGYLFIDRKNIDVREIRKNALRAYYNEVVSPALANVINDKNLTKANKVYLCGGGMFYQDLVDCFKNEFGDIVQMEIVNDPASLASKGYTINSERISGGLTNASVGIDIGNSTTVVTKFDAN
;
A
#
# COMPACT_ATOMS: atom_id res chain seq x y z
N MET A 1 0.18 -21.20 -1.41
CA MET A 1 0.28 -19.97 -2.23
C MET A 1 -0.12 -18.77 -1.38
N LEU A 2 0.36 -17.55 -1.67
CA LEU A 2 -0.09 -16.31 -1.02
C LEU A 2 -1.22 -15.69 -1.82
N LEU A 3 -2.31 -15.32 -1.15
CA LEU A 3 -3.46 -14.64 -1.75
C LEU A 3 -3.54 -13.21 -1.22
N SER A 4 -3.49 -12.24 -2.11
CA SER A 4 -3.61 -10.82 -1.80
C SER A 4 -4.94 -10.27 -2.29
N GLN A 5 -5.58 -9.44 -1.47
CA GLN A 5 -6.75 -8.64 -1.82
C GLN A 5 -6.44 -7.18 -1.52
N SER A 6 -6.93 -6.27 -2.33
CA SER A 6 -6.68 -4.85 -2.15
C SER A 6 -7.95 -4.02 -2.32
N PHE A 7 -8.02 -2.91 -1.60
CA PHE A 7 -9.06 -1.91 -1.72
C PHE A 7 -8.48 -0.51 -1.54
N SER A 8 -9.16 0.50 -2.04
CA SER A 8 -8.73 1.90 -1.90
C SER A 8 -8.61 2.29 -0.43
N SER A 9 -7.55 3.01 -0.05
CA SER A 9 -7.38 3.50 1.33
C SER A 9 -8.23 4.75 1.58
N LEU A 10 -9.53 4.65 1.36
CA LEU A 10 -10.49 5.75 1.50
C LEU A 10 -11.53 5.43 2.57
N ILE A 11 -11.94 6.46 3.28
CA ILE A 11 -13.01 6.40 4.26
C ILE A 11 -13.90 7.64 4.16
N GLU A 12 -15.16 7.49 4.52
CA GLU A 12 -16.10 8.60 4.71
C GLU A 12 -17.19 8.20 5.70
N VAL A 13 -17.64 9.16 6.52
CA VAL A 13 -18.86 8.98 7.31
C VAL A 13 -20.06 8.92 6.36
N ASN A 14 -20.82 7.84 6.42
CA ASN A 14 -22.01 7.67 5.63
C ASN A 14 -23.08 6.92 6.45
N ASN A 15 -24.08 7.66 6.92
CA ASN A 15 -25.19 7.11 7.71
C ASN A 15 -26.45 6.81 6.86
N ALA A 16 -26.37 6.97 5.53
CA ALA A 16 -27.45 6.59 4.64
C ALA A 16 -27.67 5.07 4.63
N SER A 17 -28.88 4.63 4.33
CA SER A 17 -29.14 3.20 4.12
C SER A 17 -28.62 2.77 2.76
N LEU A 18 -27.69 1.84 2.74
CA LEU A 18 -27.09 1.27 1.52
C LEU A 18 -27.48 -0.21 1.42
N ASN A 19 -28.27 -0.57 0.41
CA ASN A 19 -28.72 -1.92 0.20
C ASN A 19 -28.35 -2.42 -1.20
N ASN A 20 -27.68 -3.59 -1.27
CA ASN A 20 -27.27 -4.21 -2.53
C ASN A 20 -26.49 -3.26 -3.47
N THR A 21 -25.62 -2.44 -2.91
CA THR A 21 -24.80 -1.48 -3.65
C THR A 21 -23.46 -2.06 -4.10
N ALA A 22 -23.10 -3.25 -3.61
CA ALA A 22 -21.85 -3.93 -3.91
C ALA A 22 -22.05 -5.43 -4.15
N PRO A 23 -21.18 -6.08 -4.95
CA PRO A 23 -21.29 -7.52 -5.23
C PRO A 23 -20.82 -8.41 -4.08
N ASP A 24 -19.95 -7.93 -3.22
CA ASP A 24 -19.28 -8.71 -2.17
C ASP A 24 -18.78 -7.82 -1.03
N LEU A 25 -18.23 -8.45 0.01
CA LEU A 25 -17.67 -7.75 1.17
C LEU A 25 -16.51 -6.81 0.81
N LEU A 26 -15.64 -7.19 -0.14
CA LEU A 26 -14.49 -6.35 -0.54
C LEU A 26 -14.94 -5.00 -1.10
N ASN A 27 -16.02 -5.02 -1.86
CA ASN A 27 -16.60 -3.84 -2.50
C ASN A 27 -17.67 -3.15 -1.65
N GLY A 28 -18.18 -3.82 -0.60
CA GLY A 28 -19.26 -3.36 0.27
C GLY A 28 -18.84 -3.04 1.71
N LEU A 29 -17.58 -2.65 1.91
CA LEU A 29 -17.03 -2.36 3.24
C LEU A 29 -17.72 -1.18 3.93
N ARG A 30 -18.63 -1.48 4.86
CA ARG A 30 -19.28 -0.50 5.73
C ARG A 30 -19.11 -0.92 7.17
N VAL A 31 -18.33 -0.13 7.93
CA VAL A 31 -17.90 -0.45 9.30
C VAL A 31 -18.47 0.52 10.29
N PHE A 32 -18.96 0.03 11.43
CA PHE A 32 -19.43 0.86 12.55
C PHE A 32 -18.27 1.18 13.49
N HIS A 33 -18.07 2.46 13.77
CA HIS A 33 -17.00 2.91 14.65
C HIS A 33 -17.41 4.23 15.33
N ASN A 34 -17.15 4.37 16.64
CA ASN A 34 -17.46 5.58 17.41
C ASN A 34 -18.89 6.12 17.16
N ASN A 35 -19.89 5.23 17.23
CA ASN A 35 -21.31 5.54 17.04
C ASN A 35 -21.70 6.07 15.65
N GLN A 36 -20.87 5.85 14.64
CA GLN A 36 -21.13 6.25 13.26
C GLN A 36 -20.82 5.12 12.28
N TRP A 37 -21.51 5.15 11.14
CA TRP A 37 -21.21 4.27 10.02
C TRP A 37 -20.20 4.93 9.09
N TYR A 38 -19.18 4.16 8.70
CA TYR A 38 -18.17 4.57 7.73
C TYR A 38 -18.21 3.65 6.52
N VAL A 39 -18.29 4.23 5.34
CA VAL A 39 -17.95 3.52 4.10
C VAL A 39 -16.44 3.53 3.95
N CYS A 40 -15.88 2.39 3.56
CA CYS A 40 -14.44 2.20 3.42
C CYS A 40 -14.11 1.61 2.05
N GLY A 41 -12.91 1.87 1.58
CA GLY A 41 -12.38 1.24 0.38
C GLY A 41 -13.17 1.58 -0.89
N ASN A 42 -13.49 0.55 -1.65
CA ASN A 42 -14.21 0.67 -2.92
C ASN A 42 -15.65 1.20 -2.72
N LEU A 43 -16.28 0.90 -1.57
CA LEU A 43 -17.59 1.46 -1.27
C LEU A 43 -17.52 2.97 -1.03
N ALA A 44 -16.47 3.47 -0.35
CA ALA A 44 -16.26 4.90 -0.19
C ALA A 44 -16.04 5.61 -1.53
N LEU A 45 -15.36 4.93 -2.46
CA LEU A 45 -15.15 5.42 -3.81
C LEU A 45 -16.46 5.57 -4.61
N ASN A 46 -17.37 4.61 -4.47
CA ASN A 46 -18.59 4.52 -5.28
C ASN A 46 -19.77 5.30 -4.65
N GLU A 47 -19.91 5.27 -3.34
CA GLU A 47 -21.05 5.80 -2.59
C GLU A 47 -20.69 7.01 -1.69
N GLY A 48 -19.41 7.37 -1.63
CA GLY A 48 -18.94 8.56 -0.92
C GLY A 48 -19.13 9.83 -1.72
N ASN A 49 -19.34 10.96 -1.03
CA ASN A 49 -19.41 12.29 -1.64
C ASN A 49 -18.03 12.97 -1.70
N ALA A 50 -17.24 12.82 -0.63
CA ALA A 50 -15.92 13.38 -0.49
C ALA A 50 -15.00 12.43 0.32
N PRO A 51 -14.80 11.18 -0.12
CA PRO A 51 -14.00 10.23 0.60
C PRO A 51 -12.55 10.71 0.73
N HIS A 52 -11.95 10.45 1.87
CA HIS A 52 -10.59 10.90 2.17
C HIS A 52 -9.80 9.83 2.93
N LYS A 53 -8.50 10.02 2.97
CA LYS A 53 -7.57 9.39 3.89
C LYS A 53 -6.48 10.40 4.26
N LEU A 54 -6.10 10.43 5.52
CA LEU A 54 -4.93 11.19 5.96
C LEU A 54 -3.66 10.51 5.45
N ILE A 55 -2.75 11.32 4.91
CA ILE A 55 -1.47 10.83 4.44
C ILE A 55 -0.54 10.67 5.64
N ASN A 56 0.17 9.53 5.69
CA ASN A 56 1.02 9.15 6.82
C ASN A 56 0.25 9.08 8.15
N SER A 57 -0.95 8.47 8.13
CA SER A 57 -1.77 8.30 9.32
C SER A 57 -1.01 7.57 10.44
N SER A 58 -1.06 8.15 11.62
CA SER A 58 -0.61 7.51 12.85
C SER A 58 -1.56 6.37 13.26
N PRO A 59 -1.11 5.33 13.96
CA PRO A 59 -2.00 4.33 14.56
C PRO A 59 -3.06 4.90 15.52
N ALA A 60 -2.84 6.10 16.05
CA ALA A 60 -3.83 6.82 16.85
C ALA A 60 -4.93 7.47 16.01
N ASP A 61 -4.71 7.68 14.72
CA ASP A 61 -5.67 8.32 13.83
C ASP A 61 -6.82 7.37 13.46
N MET A 62 -8.01 7.92 13.37
CA MET A 62 -9.22 7.18 13.03
C MET A 62 -9.11 6.49 11.65
N ASP A 63 -8.51 7.15 10.68
CA ASP A 63 -8.30 6.62 9.32
C ASP A 63 -7.52 5.30 9.34
N TYR A 64 -6.39 5.27 10.08
CA TYR A 64 -5.60 4.06 10.26
C TYR A 64 -6.43 2.96 10.92
N GLN A 65 -7.13 3.31 12.01
CA GLN A 65 -7.92 2.36 12.77
C GLN A 65 -9.08 1.76 11.98
N LEU A 66 -9.74 2.55 11.15
CA LEU A 66 -10.81 2.08 10.26
C LEU A 66 -10.28 1.17 9.16
N LEU A 67 -9.15 1.53 8.52
CA LEU A 67 -8.54 0.72 7.48
C LEU A 67 -8.00 -0.61 8.01
N ILE A 68 -7.40 -0.63 9.22
CA ILE A 68 -7.03 -1.89 9.91
C ILE A 68 -8.27 -2.76 10.16
N LYS A 69 -9.37 -2.20 10.68
CA LYS A 69 -10.61 -2.96 10.91
C LYS A 69 -11.20 -3.49 9.60
N ALA A 70 -11.22 -2.67 8.56
CA ALA A 70 -11.67 -3.08 7.23
C ALA A 70 -10.80 -4.22 6.66
N ALA A 71 -9.48 -4.13 6.84
CA ALA A 71 -8.54 -5.20 6.45
C ALA A 71 -8.75 -6.49 7.26
N MET A 72 -8.90 -6.39 8.57
CA MET A 72 -9.18 -7.53 9.44
C MET A 72 -10.50 -8.21 9.08
N LEU A 73 -11.54 -7.43 8.74
CA LEU A 73 -12.84 -7.95 8.33
C LEU A 73 -12.74 -8.83 7.07
N GLN A 74 -11.83 -8.51 6.13
CA GLN A 74 -11.62 -9.30 4.91
C GLN A 74 -11.13 -10.72 5.18
N VAL A 75 -10.49 -10.95 6.31
CA VAL A 75 -9.87 -12.24 6.65
C VAL A 75 -10.49 -12.94 7.84
N ALA A 76 -11.29 -12.27 8.65
CA ALA A 76 -11.77 -12.77 9.94
C ALA A 76 -12.47 -14.14 9.87
N GLU A 77 -13.22 -14.42 8.80
CA GLU A 77 -13.91 -15.70 8.59
C GLU A 77 -13.09 -16.68 7.72
N LYS A 78 -11.88 -16.28 7.29
CA LYS A 78 -11.05 -17.02 6.33
C LYS A 78 -9.72 -17.51 6.92
N VAL A 79 -9.50 -17.25 8.19
CA VAL A 79 -8.27 -17.60 8.92
C VAL A 79 -8.60 -18.31 10.23
N GLU A 80 -7.68 -19.15 10.68
CA GLU A 80 -7.77 -19.77 12.00
C GLU A 80 -7.38 -18.77 13.10
N GLN A 81 -8.05 -18.83 14.23
CA GLN A 81 -7.79 -17.93 15.36
C GLN A 81 -7.18 -18.70 16.53
N PRO A 82 -6.34 -18.05 17.34
CA PRO A 82 -5.92 -16.64 17.27
C PRO A 82 -4.91 -16.39 16.15
N VAL A 83 -5.00 -15.20 15.54
CA VAL A 83 -4.15 -14.83 14.39
C VAL A 83 -2.85 -14.14 14.80
N SER A 84 -1.87 -14.22 13.91
CA SER A 84 -0.64 -13.42 13.94
C SER A 84 -0.69 -12.41 12.79
N ILE A 85 -0.46 -11.13 13.08
CA ILE A 85 -0.49 -10.05 12.09
C ILE A 85 0.87 -9.36 12.05
N THR A 86 1.41 -9.18 10.84
CA THR A 86 2.48 -8.24 10.57
C THR A 86 1.97 -7.10 9.71
N THR A 87 2.36 -5.89 10.05
CA THR A 87 2.14 -4.68 9.26
C THR A 87 3.43 -3.88 9.15
N GLY A 88 3.43 -2.80 8.41
CA GLY A 88 4.63 -1.98 8.28
C GLY A 88 4.34 -0.51 8.11
N PHE A 89 5.41 0.26 8.21
CA PHE A 89 5.46 1.68 7.92
C PHE A 89 6.71 1.98 7.08
N PRO A 90 6.72 3.08 6.34
CA PRO A 90 7.94 3.57 5.71
C PRO A 90 9.07 3.67 6.73
N TYR A 91 10.30 3.37 6.29
CA TYR A 91 11.48 3.35 7.18
C TYR A 91 11.63 4.64 8.00
N ALA A 92 11.30 5.79 7.40
CA ALA A 92 11.38 7.08 8.07
C ALA A 92 10.43 7.22 9.28
N THR A 93 9.28 6.54 9.29
CA THR A 93 8.24 6.66 10.32
C THR A 93 8.06 5.39 11.17
N TYR A 94 8.65 4.27 10.74
CA TYR A 94 8.53 2.99 11.38
C TYR A 94 8.81 3.03 12.89
N ARG A 95 9.94 3.63 13.30
CA ARG A 95 10.32 3.70 14.73
C ARG A 95 9.36 4.54 15.57
N ILE A 96 8.68 5.50 14.95
CA ILE A 96 7.73 6.40 15.62
C ILE A 96 6.41 5.67 15.88
N TYR A 97 5.95 4.84 14.94
CA TYR A 97 4.61 4.27 14.96
C TYR A 97 4.54 2.81 15.42
N LYS A 98 5.68 2.12 15.51
CA LYS A 98 5.74 0.69 15.81
C LYS A 98 4.96 0.30 17.06
N ASP A 99 5.29 0.91 18.20
CA ASP A 99 4.73 0.50 19.49
C ASP A 99 3.23 0.83 19.55
N ALA A 100 2.81 2.00 19.08
CA ALA A 100 1.40 2.37 19.02
C ALA A 100 0.58 1.45 18.10
N ALA A 101 1.16 0.98 17.00
CA ALA A 101 0.51 0.02 16.11
C ALA A 101 0.38 -1.36 16.77
N ILE A 102 1.41 -1.83 17.45
CA ILE A 102 1.37 -3.09 18.21
C ILE A 102 0.27 -3.02 19.27
N ASP A 103 0.24 -1.96 20.08
CA ASP A 103 -0.75 -1.77 21.14
C ASP A 103 -2.19 -1.71 20.60
N TYR A 104 -2.39 -1.08 19.45
CA TYR A 104 -3.70 -1.00 18.83
C TYR A 104 -4.14 -2.35 18.25
N ILE A 105 -3.26 -3.10 17.60
CA ILE A 105 -3.59 -4.32 16.85
C ILE A 105 -3.63 -5.56 17.78
N LYS A 106 -2.75 -5.66 18.78
CA LYS A 106 -2.61 -6.85 19.63
C LYS A 106 -3.70 -6.94 20.70
N LYS A 107 -4.90 -7.26 20.26
CA LYS A 107 -6.07 -7.49 21.14
C LYS A 107 -7.16 -8.25 20.40
N THR A 108 -8.22 -8.60 21.10
CA THR A 108 -9.45 -9.06 20.45
C THR A 108 -10.19 -7.87 19.86
N HIS A 109 -10.45 -7.91 18.55
CA HIS A 109 -11.24 -6.91 17.83
C HIS A 109 -12.67 -7.41 17.64
N ILE A 110 -13.63 -6.62 18.09
CA ILE A 110 -15.05 -6.78 17.75
C ILE A 110 -15.35 -5.77 16.65
N ILE A 111 -15.66 -6.28 15.44
CA ILE A 111 -15.87 -5.47 14.26
C ILE A 111 -17.33 -5.58 13.87
N GLU A 112 -18.07 -4.48 14.03
CA GLU A 112 -19.45 -4.36 13.57
C GLU A 112 -19.45 -3.82 12.14
N TYR A 113 -20.19 -4.48 11.24
CA TYR A 113 -20.28 -4.11 9.83
C TYR A 113 -21.69 -4.30 9.30
N ASP A 114 -22.01 -3.65 8.20
CA ASP A 114 -23.31 -3.75 7.55
C ASP A 114 -23.24 -4.68 6.35
N SER A 115 -23.85 -5.84 6.43
CA SER A 115 -23.90 -6.80 5.35
C SER A 115 -24.98 -6.50 4.31
N SER A 116 -25.89 -5.56 4.55
CA SER A 116 -26.93 -5.18 3.58
C SER A 116 -26.35 -4.56 2.32
N THR A 117 -25.17 -3.97 2.40
CA THR A 117 -24.47 -3.41 1.24
C THR A 117 -24.18 -4.43 0.14
N PHE A 118 -24.04 -5.72 0.48
CA PHE A 118 -23.77 -6.83 -0.46
C PHE A 118 -24.74 -8.01 -0.32
N GLY A 119 -25.99 -7.72 -0.04
CA GLY A 119 -27.07 -8.72 -0.07
C GLY A 119 -27.31 -9.50 1.23
N GLY A 120 -26.66 -9.12 2.33
CA GLY A 120 -26.90 -9.69 3.65
C GLY A 120 -28.06 -9.03 4.41
N SER A 121 -28.28 -9.45 5.65
CA SER A 121 -29.41 -9.06 6.51
C SER A 121 -29.10 -7.94 7.50
N GLY A 122 -28.33 -6.90 7.08
CA GLY A 122 -28.05 -5.76 7.92
C GLY A 122 -26.81 -5.88 8.81
N LYS A 123 -26.87 -5.29 10.01
CA LYS A 123 -25.74 -5.24 10.93
C LYS A 123 -25.32 -6.64 11.38
N LYS A 124 -24.02 -6.93 11.23
CA LYS A 124 -23.33 -8.13 11.72
C LYS A 124 -22.13 -7.75 12.58
N THR A 125 -21.70 -8.73 13.35
CA THR A 125 -20.51 -8.60 14.19
C THR A 125 -19.61 -9.79 13.95
N VAL A 126 -18.31 -9.53 13.76
CA VAL A 126 -17.27 -10.55 13.71
C VAL A 126 -16.24 -10.28 14.79
N MET A 127 -15.70 -11.35 15.36
CA MET A 127 -14.62 -11.26 16.33
C MET A 127 -13.31 -11.79 15.71
N LEU A 128 -12.21 -11.08 15.93
CA LEU A 128 -10.88 -11.49 15.52
C LEU A 128 -9.94 -11.36 16.71
N GLU A 129 -9.44 -12.49 17.22
CA GLU A 129 -8.43 -12.52 18.28
C GLU A 129 -7.03 -12.44 17.67
N VAL A 130 -6.28 -11.36 18.01
CA VAL A 130 -4.90 -11.17 17.55
C VAL A 130 -3.93 -11.43 18.69
N LYS A 131 -3.14 -12.51 18.58
CA LYS A 131 -2.21 -12.97 19.60
C LYS A 131 -0.81 -12.38 19.41
N ASN A 132 -0.29 -12.43 18.20
CA ASN A 132 1.06 -11.95 17.89
C ASN A 132 0.97 -10.81 16.88
N VAL A 133 1.75 -9.76 17.12
CA VAL A 133 1.88 -8.64 16.20
C VAL A 133 3.34 -8.29 16.03
N ASP A 134 3.77 -8.09 14.81
CA ASP A 134 5.05 -7.48 14.49
C ASP A 134 4.85 -6.30 13.54
N VAL A 135 5.69 -5.29 13.69
CA VAL A 135 5.69 -4.10 12.85
C VAL A 135 7.11 -3.88 12.34
N ILE A 136 7.28 -3.91 11.04
CA ILE A 136 8.58 -3.84 10.38
C ILE A 136 8.61 -2.72 9.33
N PRO A 137 9.78 -2.22 8.92
CA PRO A 137 9.87 -1.30 7.79
C PRO A 137 9.28 -1.92 6.51
N GLU A 138 8.57 -1.11 5.72
CA GLU A 138 7.91 -1.56 4.48
C GLU A 138 8.91 -2.24 3.53
N ILE A 139 10.07 -1.61 3.31
CA ILE A 139 11.11 -2.15 2.45
C ILE A 139 11.71 -3.49 2.96
N VAL A 140 11.69 -3.74 4.28
CA VAL A 140 12.08 -5.03 4.86
C VAL A 140 11.04 -6.09 4.55
N GLY A 141 9.75 -5.75 4.56
CA GLY A 141 8.69 -6.62 4.07
C GLY A 141 8.94 -7.05 2.62
N CYS A 142 9.26 -6.11 1.75
CA CYS A 142 9.63 -6.40 0.36
C CYS A 142 10.82 -7.37 0.28
N SER A 143 11.85 -7.18 1.10
CA SER A 143 13.02 -8.09 1.15
C SER A 143 12.64 -9.50 1.59
N ILE A 144 11.78 -9.64 2.59
CA ILE A 144 11.29 -10.95 3.05
C ILE A 144 10.52 -11.65 1.94
N ALA A 145 9.62 -10.95 1.23
CA ALA A 145 8.86 -11.53 0.13
C ALA A 145 9.75 -12.01 -1.02
N LEU A 146 10.77 -11.24 -1.39
CA LEU A 146 11.71 -11.63 -2.44
C LEU A 146 12.53 -12.86 -2.06
N ARG A 147 13.02 -12.94 -0.81
CA ARG A 147 13.89 -14.02 -0.34
C ARG A 147 13.15 -15.29 0.05
N LYS A 148 11.99 -15.16 0.68
CA LYS A 148 11.25 -16.29 1.28
C LYS A 148 9.96 -16.62 0.55
N GLY A 149 9.48 -15.71 -0.33
CA GLY A 149 8.30 -15.93 -1.16
C GLY A 149 8.58 -16.78 -2.40
N GLU A 150 7.76 -16.59 -3.42
CA GLU A 150 7.80 -17.39 -4.66
C GLU A 150 9.11 -17.28 -5.42
N LEU A 151 9.72 -16.09 -5.44
CA LEU A 151 10.94 -15.83 -6.21
C LEU A 151 12.18 -16.49 -5.60
N LYS A 152 12.24 -16.66 -4.28
CA LYS A 152 13.38 -17.23 -3.54
C LYS A 152 14.71 -16.60 -3.95
N ALA A 153 14.74 -15.29 -4.09
CA ALA A 153 15.90 -14.53 -4.54
C ALA A 153 17.12 -14.79 -3.64
N THR A 154 18.25 -15.12 -4.25
CA THR A 154 19.52 -15.43 -3.58
C THR A 154 20.58 -14.38 -3.93
N GLY A 155 21.67 -14.36 -3.17
CA GLY A 155 22.75 -13.39 -3.34
C GLY A 155 22.36 -11.99 -2.90
N ASN A 156 23.14 -11.01 -3.35
CA ASN A 156 22.92 -9.62 -2.98
C ASN A 156 22.18 -8.88 -4.10
N PHE A 157 21.23 -8.05 -3.75
CA PHE A 157 20.44 -7.24 -4.69
C PHE A 157 19.89 -5.99 -4.03
N PHE A 158 19.67 -4.96 -4.85
CA PHE A 158 18.94 -3.77 -4.44
C PHE A 158 17.44 -4.00 -4.57
N ILE A 159 16.68 -3.34 -3.69
CA ILE A 159 15.21 -3.25 -3.76
C ILE A 159 14.85 -1.78 -3.86
N LEU A 160 14.06 -1.41 -4.87
CA LEU A 160 13.52 -0.08 -5.05
C LEU A 160 12.00 -0.17 -5.04
N SER A 161 11.38 0.38 -4.02
CA SER A 161 9.92 0.39 -3.84
C SER A 161 9.37 1.80 -4.07
N CYS A 162 8.54 1.96 -5.10
CA CYS A 162 7.87 3.22 -5.38
C CYS A 162 6.38 3.14 -5.04
N GLY A 163 6.03 3.61 -3.86
CA GLY A 163 4.64 3.76 -3.41
C GLY A 163 4.05 5.13 -3.78
N PHE A 164 2.80 5.34 -3.39
CA PHE A 164 2.14 6.64 -3.55
C PHE A 164 2.76 7.70 -2.63
N GLY A 165 2.96 7.39 -1.35
CA GLY A 165 3.46 8.34 -0.34
C GLY A 165 4.98 8.40 -0.26
N THR A 166 5.65 7.26 -0.45
CA THR A 166 7.08 7.11 -0.25
C THR A 166 7.75 6.34 -1.39
N PHE A 167 8.99 6.71 -1.65
CA PHE A 167 9.95 5.90 -2.39
C PHE A 167 11.00 5.39 -1.41
N GLU A 168 11.25 4.10 -1.41
CA GLU A 168 12.21 3.46 -0.53
C GLU A 168 13.23 2.61 -1.30
N SER A 169 14.44 2.53 -0.77
CA SER A 169 15.48 1.66 -1.31
C SER A 169 16.28 0.98 -0.21
N VAL A 170 16.82 -0.21 -0.51
CA VAL A 170 17.75 -0.92 0.37
C VAL A 170 18.60 -1.92 -0.42
N LEU A 171 19.82 -2.17 0.04
CA LEU A 171 20.65 -3.29 -0.38
C LEU A 171 20.37 -4.49 0.55
N SER A 172 19.83 -5.56 -0.02
CA SER A 172 19.59 -6.84 0.66
C SER A 172 20.73 -7.81 0.36
N THR A 173 21.24 -8.45 1.41
CA THR A 173 22.28 -9.50 1.35
C THR A 173 21.76 -10.80 1.95
N ASP A 174 22.46 -11.90 1.76
CA ASP A 174 22.10 -13.18 2.39
C ASP A 174 22.15 -13.13 3.93
N ALA A 175 22.92 -12.18 4.50
CA ALA A 175 22.96 -11.94 5.95
C ALA A 175 21.86 -10.99 6.45
N GLY A 176 21.07 -10.38 5.58
CA GLY A 176 20.03 -9.41 5.89
C GLY A 176 20.17 -8.12 5.09
N VAL A 177 19.40 -7.10 5.46
CA VAL A 177 19.44 -5.78 4.82
C VAL A 177 20.56 -4.91 5.38
N ILE A 178 21.16 -4.09 4.54
CA ILE A 178 22.21 -3.13 4.96
C ILE A 178 21.54 -1.80 5.31
N GLU A 179 21.39 -1.52 6.60
CA GLU A 179 20.65 -0.34 7.10
C GLU A 179 21.18 0.98 6.53
N GLN A 180 22.48 1.13 6.35
CA GLN A 180 23.10 2.35 5.78
C GLN A 180 22.65 2.65 4.33
N THR A 181 22.05 1.70 3.65
CA THR A 181 21.52 1.86 2.28
C THR A 181 20.01 2.07 2.26
N MET A 182 19.36 2.08 3.43
CA MET A 182 17.94 2.41 3.52
C MET A 182 17.74 3.90 3.28
N VAL A 183 16.96 4.19 2.26
CA VAL A 183 16.51 5.54 1.92
C VAL A 183 15.00 5.54 1.89
N SER A 184 14.39 6.59 2.40
CA SER A 184 12.96 6.86 2.31
C SER A 184 12.78 8.32 1.93
N THR A 185 12.08 8.58 0.82
CA THR A 185 11.80 9.92 0.30
C THR A 185 10.39 9.97 -0.30
N HIS A 186 10.02 11.10 -0.93
CA HIS A 186 8.69 11.30 -1.49
C HIS A 186 8.36 10.28 -2.59
N GLY A 187 7.14 9.73 -2.56
CA GLY A 187 6.60 8.83 -3.57
C GLY A 187 5.88 9.56 -4.71
N LEU A 188 5.05 8.83 -5.45
CA LEU A 188 4.32 9.30 -6.65
C LEU A 188 3.46 10.55 -6.43
N ARG A 189 3.05 10.82 -5.20
CA ARG A 189 2.32 12.05 -4.86
C ARG A 189 3.04 13.31 -5.34
N TYR A 190 4.38 13.29 -5.38
CA TYR A 190 5.16 14.39 -5.95
C TYR A 190 4.79 14.65 -7.43
N ALA A 191 4.75 13.59 -8.23
CA ALA A 191 4.37 13.68 -9.64
C ALA A 191 2.89 14.11 -9.82
N ILE A 192 2.00 13.63 -8.95
CA ILE A 192 0.59 14.04 -8.98
C ILE A 192 0.44 15.52 -8.65
N ASN A 193 1.14 16.02 -7.65
CA ASN A 193 1.15 17.45 -7.32
C ASN A 193 1.70 18.30 -8.48
N TYR A 194 2.72 17.82 -9.18
CA TYR A 194 3.21 18.45 -10.40
C TYR A 194 2.10 18.54 -11.46
N MET A 195 1.41 17.43 -11.74
CA MET A 195 0.28 17.42 -12.67
C MET A 195 -0.83 18.40 -12.26
N ILE A 196 -1.17 18.44 -10.97
CA ILE A 196 -2.17 19.38 -10.42
C ILE A 196 -1.76 20.82 -10.69
N ASN A 197 -0.52 21.16 -10.42
CA ASN A 197 0.01 22.51 -10.64
C ASN A 197 -0.04 22.91 -12.12
N GLU A 198 0.29 21.99 -13.04
CA GLU A 198 0.20 22.24 -14.48
C GLU A 198 -1.24 22.42 -14.94
N LEU A 199 -2.16 21.56 -14.48
CA LEU A 199 -3.59 21.66 -14.83
C LEU A 199 -4.23 22.94 -14.28
N SER A 200 -3.84 23.38 -13.08
CA SER A 200 -4.37 24.61 -12.43
C SER A 200 -4.07 25.88 -13.19
N LYS A 201 -3.11 25.88 -14.12
CA LYS A 201 -2.82 27.03 -14.97
C LYS A 201 -3.95 27.32 -15.97
N ASN A 202 -4.72 26.29 -16.34
CA ASN A 202 -5.74 26.39 -17.37
C ASN A 202 -7.13 25.90 -16.94
N HIS A 203 -7.24 25.29 -15.76
CA HIS A 203 -8.47 24.67 -15.27
C HIS A 203 -8.69 24.97 -13.79
N TYR A 204 -9.95 25.19 -13.41
CA TYR A 204 -10.33 25.36 -12.01
C TYR A 204 -10.52 23.99 -11.34
N LEU A 205 -9.66 23.65 -10.38
CA LEU A 205 -9.62 22.32 -9.74
C LEU A 205 -10.12 22.31 -8.29
N GLU A 206 -10.54 23.44 -7.73
CA GLU A 206 -10.82 23.60 -6.29
C GLU A 206 -11.86 22.62 -5.73
N PHE A 207 -12.82 22.18 -6.56
CA PHE A 207 -13.82 21.18 -6.15
C PHE A 207 -13.40 19.73 -6.40
N ARG A 208 -12.15 19.48 -6.77
CA ARG A 208 -11.66 18.12 -7.01
C ARG A 208 -10.97 17.59 -5.77
N THR A 209 -11.35 16.37 -5.35
CA THR A 209 -10.68 15.70 -4.24
C THR A 209 -9.30 15.22 -4.68
N ALA A 210 -8.38 15.09 -3.72
CA ALA A 210 -7.07 14.51 -3.99
C ALA A 210 -7.17 13.12 -4.64
N HIS A 211 -8.20 12.35 -4.30
CA HIS A 211 -8.49 11.04 -4.87
C HIS A 211 -8.88 11.13 -6.35
N THR A 212 -9.79 12.06 -6.72
CA THR A 212 -10.18 12.26 -8.13
C THR A 212 -8.97 12.60 -9.01
N LEU A 213 -8.01 13.34 -8.47
CA LEU A 213 -6.80 13.72 -9.19
C LEU A 213 -5.78 12.57 -9.25
N ASP A 214 -5.71 11.72 -8.22
CA ASP A 214 -4.96 10.45 -8.27
C ASP A 214 -5.55 9.50 -9.32
N GLU A 215 -6.86 9.32 -9.35
CA GLU A 215 -7.51 8.53 -10.41
C GLU A 215 -7.25 9.08 -11.81
N ALA A 216 -7.30 10.40 -11.98
CA ALA A 216 -6.99 11.03 -13.26
C ALA A 216 -5.54 10.76 -13.69
N PHE A 217 -4.61 10.79 -12.74
CA PHE A 217 -3.22 10.43 -12.97
C PHE A 217 -3.08 8.98 -13.44
N GLN A 218 -3.80 8.05 -12.78
CA GLN A 218 -3.80 6.63 -13.14
C GLN A 218 -4.43 6.40 -14.53
N ARG A 219 -5.62 6.94 -14.77
CA ARG A 219 -6.38 6.74 -16.01
C ARG A 219 -5.80 7.48 -17.21
N GLY A 220 -5.07 8.57 -16.97
CA GLY A 220 -4.51 9.43 -18.04
C GLY A 220 -5.48 10.45 -18.60
N TYR A 221 -6.63 10.67 -17.98
CA TYR A 221 -7.59 11.72 -18.33
C TYR A 221 -8.34 12.23 -17.10
N LEU A 222 -8.76 13.50 -17.14
CA LEU A 222 -9.59 14.15 -16.13
C LEU A 222 -10.83 14.71 -16.78
N PHE A 223 -12.01 14.48 -16.18
CA PHE A 223 -13.27 15.03 -16.67
C PHE A 223 -13.54 16.39 -16.01
N ILE A 224 -13.48 17.48 -16.78
CA ILE A 224 -13.72 18.85 -16.34
C ILE A 224 -14.71 19.51 -17.32
N ASP A 225 -15.69 20.21 -16.79
CA ASP A 225 -16.68 21.00 -17.58
C ASP A 225 -17.30 20.18 -18.72
N ARG A 226 -17.65 18.92 -18.43
CA ARG A 226 -18.24 17.98 -19.40
C ARG A 226 -17.30 17.58 -20.55
N LYS A 227 -15.98 17.77 -20.39
CA LYS A 227 -14.97 17.39 -21.38
C LYS A 227 -13.93 16.48 -20.74
N ASN A 228 -13.45 15.52 -21.52
CA ASN A 228 -12.28 14.74 -21.17
C ASN A 228 -11.02 15.55 -21.51
N ILE A 229 -10.22 15.82 -20.49
CA ILE A 229 -8.90 16.44 -20.64
C ILE A 229 -7.87 15.31 -20.59
N ASP A 230 -7.12 15.13 -21.67
CA ASP A 230 -6.02 14.18 -21.72
C ASP A 230 -4.85 14.70 -20.87
N VAL A 231 -4.43 13.92 -19.87
CA VAL A 231 -3.34 14.30 -18.96
C VAL A 231 -2.09 13.43 -19.15
N ARG A 232 -2.03 12.55 -20.14
CA ARG A 232 -0.94 11.59 -20.34
C ARG A 232 0.41 12.25 -20.56
N GLU A 233 0.47 13.32 -21.37
CA GLU A 233 1.73 14.06 -21.57
C GLU A 233 2.15 14.82 -20.32
N ILE A 234 1.22 15.43 -19.60
CA ILE A 234 1.51 16.09 -18.32
C ILE A 234 2.01 15.05 -17.31
N ARG A 235 1.36 13.88 -17.23
CA ARG A 235 1.78 12.76 -16.38
C ARG A 235 3.20 12.30 -16.70
N LYS A 236 3.52 12.13 -17.98
CA LYS A 236 4.86 11.74 -18.43
C LYS A 236 5.93 12.75 -17.98
N ASN A 237 5.67 14.03 -18.15
CA ASN A 237 6.55 15.09 -17.70
C ASN A 237 6.67 15.13 -16.17
N ALA A 238 5.55 14.93 -15.46
CA ALA A 238 5.51 14.85 -14.01
C ALA A 238 6.33 13.67 -13.46
N LEU A 239 6.24 12.50 -14.09
CA LEU A 239 7.03 11.31 -13.71
C LEU A 239 8.52 11.51 -13.96
N ARG A 240 8.89 12.17 -15.04
CA ARG A 240 10.30 12.54 -15.33
C ARG A 240 10.83 13.57 -14.33
N ALA A 241 10.06 14.61 -14.01
CA ALA A 241 10.42 15.59 -13.00
C ALA A 241 10.60 14.91 -11.64
N TYR A 242 9.65 14.07 -11.22
CA TYR A 242 9.73 13.29 -10.00
C TYR A 242 11.01 12.43 -9.96
N TYR A 243 11.28 11.72 -11.04
CA TYR A 243 12.48 10.89 -11.11
C TYR A 243 13.77 11.73 -10.95
N ASN A 244 13.90 12.81 -11.72
CA ASN A 244 15.11 13.62 -11.74
C ASN A 244 15.32 14.44 -10.45
N GLU A 245 14.24 14.92 -9.84
CA GLU A 245 14.31 15.83 -8.70
C GLU A 245 14.30 15.09 -7.35
N VAL A 246 13.73 13.88 -7.30
CA VAL A 246 13.53 13.13 -6.05
C VAL A 246 14.24 11.77 -6.07
N VAL A 247 13.97 10.93 -7.07
CA VAL A 247 14.40 9.52 -7.06
C VAL A 247 15.88 9.40 -7.38
N SER A 248 16.35 9.94 -8.49
CA SER A 248 17.76 9.84 -8.92
C SER A 248 18.74 10.41 -7.89
N PRO A 249 18.52 11.62 -7.29
CA PRO A 249 19.37 12.10 -6.23
C PRO A 249 19.38 11.21 -4.98
N ALA A 250 18.27 10.61 -4.62
CA ALA A 250 18.19 9.69 -3.49
C ALA A 250 18.97 8.39 -3.76
N LEU A 251 18.94 7.89 -4.99
CA LEU A 251 19.64 6.67 -5.41
C LEU A 251 21.14 6.85 -5.56
N ALA A 252 21.64 8.04 -5.88
CA ALA A 252 23.07 8.31 -6.02
C ALA A 252 23.88 7.89 -4.78
N ASN A 253 23.27 7.95 -3.58
CA ASN A 253 23.89 7.51 -2.34
C ASN A 253 23.80 6.00 -2.09
N VAL A 254 22.90 5.30 -2.76
CA VAL A 254 22.63 3.86 -2.57
C VAL A 254 23.30 3.04 -3.66
N ILE A 255 23.06 3.40 -4.92
CA ILE A 255 23.63 2.74 -6.09
C ILE A 255 24.91 3.47 -6.47
N ASN A 256 25.95 3.27 -5.70
CA ASN A 256 27.31 3.84 -5.91
C ASN A 256 28.33 2.72 -6.12
N ASP A 257 29.53 3.07 -6.56
CA ASP A 257 30.59 2.11 -6.89
C ASP A 257 30.86 1.11 -5.77
N LYS A 258 30.88 1.57 -4.52
CA LYS A 258 31.10 0.70 -3.35
C LYS A 258 30.00 -0.35 -3.16
N ASN A 259 28.75 -0.01 -3.44
CA ASN A 259 27.62 -0.93 -3.29
C ASN A 259 27.41 -1.78 -4.54
N LEU A 260 27.73 -1.26 -5.73
CA LEU A 260 27.72 -2.00 -6.99
C LEU A 260 28.72 -3.16 -6.99
N THR A 261 29.83 -3.04 -6.27
CA THR A 261 30.75 -4.18 -6.09
C THR A 261 30.15 -5.33 -5.31
N LYS A 262 29.04 -5.08 -4.55
CA LYS A 262 28.38 -6.09 -3.72
C LYS A 262 27.18 -6.72 -4.43
N ALA A 263 26.51 -5.97 -5.31
CA ALA A 263 25.28 -6.42 -5.97
C ALA A 263 25.13 -5.74 -7.34
N ASN A 264 24.76 -6.54 -8.33
CA ASN A 264 24.55 -6.10 -9.72
C ASN A 264 23.09 -6.31 -10.18
N LYS A 265 22.18 -6.58 -9.27
CA LYS A 265 20.75 -6.79 -9.55
C LYS A 265 19.88 -5.84 -8.76
N VAL A 266 18.81 -5.36 -9.39
CA VAL A 266 17.79 -4.48 -8.81
C VAL A 266 16.42 -5.10 -9.00
N TYR A 267 15.64 -5.19 -7.94
CA TYR A 267 14.22 -5.50 -7.99
C TYR A 267 13.40 -4.23 -7.82
N LEU A 268 12.51 -3.97 -8.79
CA LEU A 268 11.59 -2.84 -8.79
C LEU A 268 10.21 -3.29 -8.29
N CYS A 269 9.66 -2.61 -7.28
CA CYS A 269 8.36 -2.91 -6.71
C CYS A 269 7.58 -1.63 -6.33
N GLY A 270 6.36 -1.81 -5.81
CA GLY A 270 5.43 -0.73 -5.51
C GLY A 270 4.57 -0.34 -6.71
N GLY A 271 3.45 0.36 -6.44
CA GLY A 271 2.47 0.77 -7.46
C GLY A 271 3.02 1.69 -8.56
N GLY A 272 4.16 2.36 -8.30
CA GLY A 272 4.85 3.18 -9.30
C GLY A 272 5.34 2.40 -10.51
N MET A 273 5.52 1.10 -10.37
CA MET A 273 6.00 0.24 -11.47
C MET A 273 4.94 -0.05 -12.53
N PHE A 274 3.70 0.34 -12.31
CA PHE A 274 2.67 0.33 -13.35
C PHE A 274 2.82 1.45 -14.38
N TYR A 275 3.65 2.47 -14.10
CA TYR A 275 3.91 3.56 -15.03
C TYR A 275 5.19 3.29 -15.85
N GLN A 276 5.01 2.91 -17.11
CA GLN A 276 6.12 2.61 -18.00
C GLN A 276 7.09 3.79 -18.14
N ASP A 277 6.59 5.03 -18.19
CA ASP A 277 7.43 6.24 -18.26
C ASP A 277 8.41 6.35 -17.06
N LEU A 278 7.99 5.90 -15.85
CA LEU A 278 8.86 5.87 -14.69
C LEU A 278 9.87 4.72 -14.78
N VAL A 279 9.43 3.54 -15.20
CA VAL A 279 10.30 2.37 -15.42
C VAL A 279 11.39 2.71 -16.44
N ASP A 280 11.05 3.43 -17.49
CA ASP A 280 12.01 3.85 -18.52
C ASP A 280 13.05 4.83 -17.95
N CYS A 281 12.70 5.69 -17.00
CA CYS A 281 13.69 6.53 -16.31
C CYS A 281 14.73 5.68 -15.58
N PHE A 282 14.30 4.67 -14.81
CA PHE A 282 15.23 3.74 -14.14
C PHE A 282 16.12 2.99 -15.14
N LYS A 283 15.54 2.48 -16.23
CA LYS A 283 16.31 1.77 -17.27
C LYS A 283 17.32 2.66 -17.96
N ASN A 284 16.97 3.91 -18.24
CA ASN A 284 17.89 4.85 -18.89
C ASN A 284 19.08 5.22 -18.01
N GLU A 285 18.90 5.29 -16.69
CA GLU A 285 20.00 5.63 -15.78
C GLU A 285 20.86 4.43 -15.39
N PHE A 286 20.22 3.27 -15.13
CA PHE A 286 20.90 2.13 -14.52
C PHE A 286 20.92 0.87 -15.40
N GLY A 287 20.21 0.83 -16.53
CA GLY A 287 20.05 -0.40 -17.33
C GLY A 287 21.35 -1.00 -17.87
N ASP A 288 22.34 -0.16 -18.15
CA ASP A 288 23.67 -0.61 -18.61
C ASP A 288 24.62 -0.99 -17.44
N ILE A 289 24.22 -0.68 -16.20
CA ILE A 289 25.03 -0.85 -15.00
C ILE A 289 24.60 -2.08 -14.20
N VAL A 290 23.29 -2.29 -14.06
CA VAL A 290 22.71 -3.36 -13.24
C VAL A 290 21.59 -4.09 -13.97
N GLN A 291 21.42 -5.36 -13.66
CA GLN A 291 20.25 -6.12 -14.13
C GLN A 291 19.00 -5.67 -13.37
N MET A 292 17.97 -5.22 -14.08
CA MET A 292 16.71 -4.76 -13.49
C MET A 292 15.57 -5.73 -13.76
N GLU A 293 14.78 -6.02 -12.73
CA GLU A 293 13.61 -6.89 -12.79
C GLU A 293 12.44 -6.25 -12.05
N ILE A 294 11.28 -6.12 -12.73
CA ILE A 294 10.03 -5.73 -12.08
C ILE A 294 9.40 -7.00 -11.52
N VAL A 295 9.09 -6.99 -10.22
CA VAL A 295 8.46 -8.15 -9.58
C VAL A 295 7.02 -8.34 -10.04
N ASN A 296 6.57 -9.59 -10.09
CA ASN A 296 5.16 -9.88 -10.31
C ASN A 296 4.32 -9.31 -9.17
N ASP A 297 3.19 -8.64 -9.51
CA ASP A 297 2.30 -7.99 -8.56
C ASP A 297 3.07 -7.05 -7.60
N PRO A 298 3.69 -6.00 -8.17
CA PRO A 298 4.66 -5.17 -7.44
C PRO A 298 4.04 -4.40 -6.29
N ALA A 299 2.73 -4.13 -6.32
CA ALA A 299 2.02 -3.36 -5.30
C ALA A 299 1.71 -4.16 -4.03
N SER A 300 1.70 -5.50 -4.07
CA SER A 300 1.41 -6.35 -2.90
C SER A 300 2.67 -6.96 -2.27
N LEU A 301 3.86 -6.61 -2.74
CA LEU A 301 5.09 -7.27 -2.30
C LEU A 301 5.33 -7.11 -0.80
N ALA A 302 5.12 -5.93 -0.23
CA ALA A 302 5.28 -5.68 1.20
C ALA A 302 4.33 -6.55 2.04
N SER A 303 3.03 -6.59 1.71
CA SER A 303 2.04 -7.39 2.42
C SER A 303 2.30 -8.89 2.33
N LYS A 304 2.85 -9.38 1.20
CA LYS A 304 3.32 -10.77 1.07
C LYS A 304 4.46 -11.06 2.04
N GLY A 305 5.42 -10.17 2.15
CA GLY A 305 6.51 -10.29 3.13
C GLY A 305 6.03 -10.23 4.57
N TYR A 306 5.03 -9.40 4.86
CA TYR A 306 4.38 -9.34 6.17
C TYR A 306 3.70 -10.68 6.52
N THR A 307 3.00 -11.30 5.57
CA THR A 307 2.37 -12.62 5.78
C THR A 307 3.41 -13.69 6.11
N ILE A 308 4.53 -13.72 5.40
CA ILE A 308 5.65 -14.64 5.69
C ILE A 308 6.26 -14.37 7.07
N ASN A 309 6.37 -13.10 7.46
CA ASN A 309 6.83 -12.75 8.81
C ASN A 309 5.81 -13.16 9.89
N SER A 310 4.51 -13.04 9.60
CA SER A 310 3.43 -13.49 10.48
C SER A 310 3.49 -15.01 10.72
N GLU A 311 3.76 -15.80 9.68
CA GLU A 311 4.02 -17.24 9.81
C GLU A 311 5.19 -17.52 10.74
N ARG A 312 6.30 -16.79 10.59
CA ARG A 312 7.47 -16.92 11.49
C ARG A 312 7.12 -16.65 12.95
N ILE A 313 6.41 -15.55 13.26
CA ILE A 313 6.07 -15.20 14.65
C ILE A 313 4.91 -16.04 15.21
N SER A 314 4.15 -16.73 14.38
CA SER A 314 3.13 -17.69 14.80
C SER A 314 3.71 -19.07 15.12
N GLY A 315 4.99 -19.31 14.83
CA GLY A 315 5.61 -20.63 14.96
C GLY A 315 5.30 -21.57 13.79
N GLY A 316 5.03 -21.03 12.60
CA GLY A 316 4.79 -21.79 11.36
C GLY A 316 3.30 -22.03 11.04
N LEU A 317 2.38 -21.34 11.73
CA LEU A 317 0.94 -21.49 11.52
C LEU A 317 0.49 -20.65 10.30
N THR A 318 0.55 -21.22 9.11
CA THR A 318 0.16 -20.52 7.86
C THR A 318 -1.29 -20.06 7.88
N ASN A 319 -2.23 -20.91 8.34
CA ASN A 319 -3.66 -20.61 8.35
C ASN A 319 -4.06 -19.50 9.34
N ALA A 320 -3.18 -19.14 10.28
CA ALA A 320 -3.37 -18.07 11.25
C ALA A 320 -2.47 -16.84 11.00
N SER A 321 -1.90 -16.71 9.79
CA SER A 321 -0.91 -15.69 9.45
C SER A 321 -1.43 -14.70 8.41
N VAL A 322 -1.38 -13.41 8.75
CA VAL A 322 -1.91 -12.31 7.94
C VAL A 322 -0.89 -11.18 7.83
N GLY A 323 -0.72 -10.66 6.64
CA GLY A 323 0.02 -9.43 6.36
C GLY A 323 -0.96 -8.31 5.97
N ILE A 324 -0.83 -7.15 6.59
CA ILE A 324 -1.65 -5.97 6.28
C ILE A 324 -0.73 -4.81 5.94
N ASP A 325 -0.85 -4.30 4.72
CA ASP A 325 -0.15 -3.11 4.25
C ASP A 325 -1.15 -1.97 4.03
N ILE A 326 -1.02 -0.91 4.83
CA ILE A 326 -1.87 0.27 4.73
C ILE A 326 -1.12 1.37 3.99
N GLY A 327 -1.12 1.25 2.68
CA GLY A 327 -0.59 2.29 1.81
C GLY A 327 -1.48 3.54 1.74
N ASN A 328 -0.92 4.66 1.27
CA ASN A 328 -1.67 5.93 1.16
C ASN A 328 -2.75 5.92 0.05
N SER A 329 -2.60 5.11 -0.96
CA SER A 329 -3.61 4.95 -2.03
C SER A 329 -4.42 3.67 -1.85
N THR A 330 -3.77 2.59 -1.45
CA THR A 330 -4.36 1.25 -1.42
C THR A 330 -3.98 0.51 -0.14
N THR A 331 -4.95 -0.15 0.48
CA THR A 331 -4.73 -1.12 1.56
C THR A 331 -4.70 -2.52 0.97
N VAL A 332 -3.68 -3.29 1.30
CA VAL A 332 -3.49 -4.68 0.82
C VAL A 332 -3.48 -5.64 2.00
N VAL A 333 -4.28 -6.69 1.89
CA VAL A 333 -4.33 -7.79 2.87
C VAL A 333 -3.90 -9.07 2.19
N THR A 334 -2.94 -9.74 2.78
CA THR A 334 -2.42 -11.03 2.26
C THR A 334 -2.53 -12.11 3.32
N LYS A 335 -2.90 -13.30 2.90
CA LYS A 335 -2.91 -14.52 3.72
C LYS A 335 -2.41 -15.71 2.89
N PHE A 336 -2.12 -16.81 3.54
CA PHE A 336 -1.91 -18.07 2.82
C PHE A 336 -3.24 -18.61 2.29
N ASP A 337 -3.17 -19.25 1.13
CA ASP A 337 -4.30 -20.02 0.59
C ASP A 337 -4.56 -21.23 1.49
N ALA A 338 -5.79 -21.40 1.91
CA ALA A 338 -6.22 -22.62 2.60
C ALA A 338 -6.41 -23.70 1.54
N ASN A 339 -5.39 -24.55 1.33
CA ASN A 339 -5.53 -25.77 0.56
C ASN A 339 -6.21 -26.84 1.39
#